data_3dba5581fa808c2d81bd482c9360e4c4
#
_entry.id   3dba5581fa808c2d81bd482c9360e4c4
#
_cell.length_a   1.000
_cell.length_b   1.000
_cell.length_c   1.000
_cell.angle_alpha   90.00
_cell.angle_beta   90.00
_cell.angle_gamma   90.00
#
_symmetry.space_group_name_H-M   'P 1'
#
loop_
_entity.id
_entity.type
_entity.pdbx_description
1 polymer ?
#
loop_
_entity_poly.entity_id
_entity_poly.type
_entity_poly.pdbx_seq_one_letter_code
_entity_poly.pdbx_strand_id
1 'polypeptide(L)'
;MEGPTQIRPKGLADYLDVLSKAAFQSGISWKVVEAKWPGTKEAFRDFDPEKVANLTPKQVDALVADTRLIRNRKKIEATVDNAETMLALDREFGGFRKYLRSFGDFDALQQDLVKRFKFLGPTGAYYFLHVVREEVPPHEEWMHRYGSTTQPRPRGRKAPAKA
;
A
#
# COMPACT_ATOMS: atom_id res chain seq x y z
N MET A 1 9.51 13.88 -16.63
CA MET A 1 8.90 13.92 -15.31
C MET A 1 9.55 12.90 -14.38
N GLU A 2 9.88 13.35 -13.22
CA GLU A 2 10.54 12.45 -12.28
C GLU A 2 9.53 11.61 -11.56
N GLY A 3 9.90 10.37 -11.34
CA GLY A 3 9.07 9.48 -10.57
C GLY A 3 9.15 9.80 -9.08
N PRO A 4 8.41 9.05 -8.27
CA PRO A 4 8.46 9.27 -6.84
C PRO A 4 9.86 8.94 -6.29
N THR A 5 10.20 9.61 -5.20
CA THR A 5 11.49 9.38 -4.55
C THR A 5 11.56 7.97 -4.02
N GLN A 6 12.63 7.29 -4.36
CA GLN A 6 12.86 5.93 -3.87
C GLN A 6 13.55 5.97 -2.51
N ILE A 7 13.29 4.95 -1.71
CA ILE A 7 13.94 4.80 -0.41
C ILE A 7 14.66 3.46 -0.35
N ARG A 8 15.53 3.32 0.64
CA ARG A 8 16.15 2.04 0.95
C ARG A 8 15.58 1.58 2.28
N PRO A 9 14.62 0.65 2.26
CA PRO A 9 13.95 0.26 3.51
C PRO A 9 14.94 -0.31 4.51
N LYS A 10 14.84 0.16 5.74
CA LYS A 10 15.70 -0.32 6.83
C LYS A 10 14.99 -1.38 7.65
N GLY A 11 13.69 -1.50 7.50
CA GLY A 11 12.92 -2.49 8.25
C GLY A 11 11.48 -2.45 7.81
N LEU A 12 10.65 -3.21 8.52
CA LEU A 12 9.25 -3.35 8.16
C LEU A 12 8.48 -2.03 8.21
N ALA A 13 8.85 -1.12 9.11
CA ALA A 13 8.16 0.14 9.21
C ALA A 13 8.24 0.93 7.90
N ASP A 14 9.39 0.90 7.24
CA ASP A 14 9.54 1.60 5.98
C ASP A 14 8.66 0.97 4.89
N TYR A 15 8.57 -0.36 4.88
CA TYR A 15 7.68 -1.03 3.93
C TYR A 15 6.22 -0.69 4.19
N LEU A 16 5.80 -0.70 5.44
CA LEU A 16 4.40 -0.43 5.76
C LEU A 16 4.05 1.03 5.47
N ASP A 17 4.98 1.95 5.71
CA ASP A 17 4.80 3.36 5.38
C ASP A 17 4.44 3.52 3.90
N VAL A 18 5.29 2.99 3.01
CA VAL A 18 5.09 3.15 1.57
C VAL A 18 3.83 2.43 1.10
N LEU A 19 3.61 1.22 1.59
CA LEU A 19 2.43 0.45 1.21
C LEU A 19 1.16 1.14 1.66
N SER A 20 1.15 1.69 2.86
CA SER A 20 -0.01 2.39 3.38
C SER A 20 -0.30 3.65 2.60
N LYS A 21 0.74 4.37 2.19
CA LYS A 21 0.56 5.57 1.38
C LYS A 21 -0.09 5.23 0.05
N ALA A 22 0.35 4.14 -0.58
CA ALA A 22 -0.25 3.69 -1.82
C ALA A 22 -1.72 3.34 -1.62
N ALA A 23 -2.04 2.67 -0.52
CA ALA A 23 -3.43 2.30 -0.23
C ALA A 23 -4.30 3.53 0.01
N PHE A 24 -3.77 4.53 0.72
CA PHE A 24 -4.54 5.76 0.96
C PHE A 24 -4.75 6.57 -0.31
N GLN A 25 -3.83 6.47 -1.25
CA GLN A 25 -3.97 7.21 -2.51
C GLN A 25 -5.05 6.64 -3.42
N SER A 26 -5.50 5.43 -3.17
CA SER A 26 -6.53 4.81 -3.99
C SER A 26 -7.80 5.64 -3.94
N GLY A 27 -8.17 6.24 -5.07
CA GLY A 27 -9.39 7.05 -5.16
C GLY A 27 -9.31 8.43 -4.52
N ILE A 28 -8.11 8.85 -4.08
CA ILE A 28 -7.94 10.15 -3.42
C ILE A 28 -6.79 10.89 -4.08
N SER A 29 -6.89 12.21 -4.13
CA SER A 29 -5.85 13.04 -4.72
C SER A 29 -4.49 12.77 -4.08
N TRP A 30 -3.51 12.55 -4.93
CA TRP A 30 -2.13 12.34 -4.49
C TRP A 30 -1.63 13.50 -3.63
N LYS A 31 -2.00 14.73 -4.04
CA LYS A 31 -1.55 15.91 -3.28
C LYS A 31 -2.14 15.96 -1.88
N VAL A 32 -3.40 15.54 -1.73
CA VAL A 32 -4.04 15.52 -0.43
C VAL A 32 -3.34 14.51 0.48
N VAL A 33 -3.05 13.32 -0.05
CA VAL A 33 -2.37 12.29 0.73
C VAL A 33 -0.97 12.79 1.14
N GLU A 34 -0.25 13.38 0.18
CA GLU A 34 1.09 13.89 0.44
C GLU A 34 1.07 14.92 1.57
N ALA A 35 0.13 15.85 1.51
CA ALA A 35 0.06 16.93 2.50
C ALA A 35 -0.22 16.40 3.90
N LYS A 36 -1.00 15.34 4.01
CA LYS A 36 -1.37 14.79 5.31
C LYS A 36 -0.45 13.68 5.79
N TRP A 37 0.52 13.28 4.97
CA TRP A 37 1.31 12.10 5.31
C TRP A 37 2.17 12.24 6.57
N PRO A 38 2.84 13.38 6.81
CA PRO A 38 3.62 13.49 8.05
C PRO A 38 2.77 13.29 9.31
N GLY A 39 1.56 13.86 9.34
CA GLY A 39 0.66 13.66 10.48
C GLY A 39 0.10 12.25 10.54
N THR A 40 -0.17 11.67 9.37
CA THR A 40 -0.65 10.29 9.27
C THR A 40 0.41 9.33 9.82
N LYS A 41 1.64 9.53 9.42
CA LYS A 41 2.74 8.69 9.87
C LYS A 41 2.88 8.74 11.39
N GLU A 42 2.81 9.94 11.94
CA GLU A 42 2.91 10.11 13.37
C GLU A 42 1.74 9.42 14.09
N ALA A 43 0.53 9.60 13.57
CA ALA A 43 -0.65 9.01 14.20
C ALA A 43 -0.60 7.48 14.17
N PHE A 44 0.01 6.90 13.13
CA PHE A 44 0.13 5.45 13.02
C PHE A 44 1.44 4.91 13.61
N ARG A 45 2.02 5.64 14.55
CA ARG A 45 3.21 5.18 15.30
C ARG A 45 4.37 4.89 14.38
N ASP A 46 4.59 5.78 13.41
CA ASP A 46 5.66 5.67 12.41
C ASP A 46 5.58 4.38 11.63
N PHE A 47 4.36 3.83 11.53
CA PHE A 47 4.08 2.61 10.79
C PHE A 47 4.89 1.41 11.25
N ASP A 48 5.17 1.36 12.54
CA ASP A 48 5.74 0.13 13.14
C ASP A 48 4.66 -0.93 13.05
N PRO A 49 4.87 -2.01 12.28
CA PRO A 49 3.78 -2.97 12.03
C PRO A 49 3.26 -3.64 13.29
N GLU A 50 4.15 -3.89 14.26
CA GLU A 50 3.70 -4.49 15.51
C GLU A 50 2.74 -3.58 16.24
N LYS A 51 3.05 -2.30 16.27
CA LYS A 51 2.19 -1.34 16.96
C LYS A 51 0.89 -1.11 16.21
N VAL A 52 0.97 -1.02 14.87
CA VAL A 52 -0.22 -0.81 14.07
C VAL A 52 -1.16 -2.01 14.14
N ALA A 53 -0.60 -3.22 14.04
CA ALA A 53 -1.41 -4.44 14.10
C ALA A 53 -2.10 -4.62 15.44
N ASN A 54 -1.55 -4.03 16.50
CA ASN A 54 -2.09 -4.17 17.84
C ASN A 54 -2.96 -3.00 18.30
N LEU A 55 -3.33 -2.10 17.38
CA LEU A 55 -4.23 -1.02 17.72
C LEU A 55 -5.58 -1.59 18.17
N THR A 56 -6.08 -1.08 19.29
CA THR A 56 -7.37 -1.52 19.82
C THR A 56 -8.50 -0.84 19.06
N PRO A 57 -9.74 -1.39 19.14
CA PRO A 57 -10.87 -0.71 18.50
C PRO A 57 -11.04 0.73 18.96
N LYS A 58 -10.77 1.01 20.22
CA LYS A 58 -10.86 2.37 20.74
C LYS A 58 -9.81 3.27 20.11
N GLN A 59 -8.60 2.74 19.91
CA GLN A 59 -7.54 3.50 19.26
C GLN A 59 -7.86 3.75 17.79
N VAL A 60 -8.47 2.76 17.12
CA VAL A 60 -8.92 2.95 15.74
C VAL A 60 -9.98 4.04 15.68
N ASP A 61 -10.93 4.04 16.63
CA ASP A 61 -11.92 5.12 16.70
C ASP A 61 -11.26 6.49 16.83
N ALA A 62 -10.21 6.56 17.63
CA ALA A 62 -9.47 7.82 17.81
C ALA A 62 -8.82 8.26 16.50
N LEU A 63 -8.29 7.31 15.73
CA LEU A 63 -7.71 7.63 14.43
C LEU A 63 -8.76 8.16 13.45
N VAL A 64 -9.95 7.57 13.47
CA VAL A 64 -11.02 8.03 12.59
C VAL A 64 -11.40 9.47 12.89
N ALA A 65 -11.26 9.90 14.15
CA ALA A 65 -11.57 11.27 14.54
C ALA A 65 -10.36 12.22 14.42
N ASP A 66 -9.19 11.69 14.07
CA ASP A 66 -7.94 12.46 14.07
C ASP A 66 -7.84 13.31 12.80
N THR A 67 -7.78 14.63 12.98
CA THR A 67 -7.75 15.53 11.83
C THR A 67 -6.41 15.55 11.10
N ARG A 68 -5.37 14.94 11.68
CA ARG A 68 -4.08 14.86 10.99
C ARG A 68 -4.11 13.98 9.76
N LEU A 69 -5.07 13.07 9.68
CA LEU A 69 -5.11 12.13 8.57
C LEU A 69 -6.43 12.18 7.82
N ILE A 70 -6.45 11.49 6.70
CA ILE A 70 -7.68 11.36 5.91
C ILE A 70 -8.60 10.43 6.69
N ARG A 71 -9.77 10.96 7.06
CA ARG A 71 -10.67 10.23 7.95
C ARG A 71 -11.56 9.29 7.17
N ASN A 72 -10.99 8.20 6.78
CA ASN A 72 -11.70 7.15 6.05
C ASN A 72 -11.54 5.88 6.88
N ARG A 73 -12.61 5.50 7.59
CA ARG A 73 -12.54 4.36 8.51
C ARG A 73 -12.11 3.08 7.81
N LYS A 74 -12.62 2.83 6.62
CA LYS A 74 -12.28 1.58 5.93
C LYS A 74 -10.80 1.51 5.60
N LYS A 75 -10.20 2.63 5.21
CA LYS A 75 -8.77 2.64 4.92
C LYS A 75 -7.93 2.56 6.18
N ILE A 76 -8.41 3.16 7.27
CA ILE A 76 -7.72 3.06 8.55
C ILE A 76 -7.73 1.62 9.04
N GLU A 77 -8.88 0.96 8.98
CA GLU A 77 -8.97 -0.44 9.37
C GLU A 77 -8.14 -1.32 8.44
N ALA A 78 -8.13 -0.99 7.16
CA ALA A 78 -7.31 -1.74 6.20
C ALA A 78 -5.83 -1.63 6.52
N THR A 79 -5.40 -0.46 7.04
CA THR A 79 -3.99 -0.29 7.42
C THR A 79 -3.62 -1.24 8.55
N VAL A 80 -4.50 -1.42 9.52
CA VAL A 80 -4.28 -2.38 10.60
C VAL A 80 -4.20 -3.80 10.03
N ASP A 81 -5.15 -4.15 9.16
CA ASP A 81 -5.15 -5.48 8.54
C ASP A 81 -3.90 -5.71 7.71
N ASN A 82 -3.46 -4.70 6.98
CA ASN A 82 -2.26 -4.81 6.14
C ASN A 82 -1.01 -4.98 6.99
N ALA A 83 -0.97 -4.36 8.17
CA ALA A 83 0.15 -4.57 9.09
C ALA A 83 0.21 -6.01 9.54
N GLU A 84 -0.94 -6.60 9.85
CA GLU A 84 -1.00 -8.01 10.25
C GLU A 84 -0.54 -8.92 9.11
N THR A 85 -0.99 -8.62 7.89
CA THR A 85 -0.59 -9.41 6.72
C THR A 85 0.92 -9.32 6.51
N MET A 86 1.48 -8.11 6.63
CA MET A 86 2.92 -7.93 6.47
C MET A 86 3.71 -8.73 7.49
N LEU A 87 3.28 -8.69 8.75
CA LEU A 87 3.96 -9.46 9.80
C LEU A 87 3.89 -10.95 9.54
N ALA A 88 2.73 -11.43 9.07
CA ALA A 88 2.58 -12.84 8.76
C ALA A 88 3.50 -13.28 7.63
N LEU A 89 3.60 -12.47 6.58
CA LEU A 89 4.47 -12.77 5.45
C LEU A 89 5.94 -12.71 5.86
N ASP A 90 6.29 -11.76 6.70
CA ASP A 90 7.65 -11.65 7.21
C ASP A 90 8.06 -12.91 7.94
N ARG A 91 7.17 -13.42 8.80
CA ARG A 91 7.45 -14.66 9.55
C ARG A 91 7.50 -15.86 8.63
N GLU A 92 6.54 -15.94 7.72
CA GLU A 92 6.42 -17.12 6.86
C GLU A 92 7.64 -17.28 5.93
N PHE A 93 8.16 -16.17 5.41
CA PHE A 93 9.25 -16.24 4.44
C PHE A 93 10.62 -15.95 5.05
N GLY A 94 10.68 -15.70 6.35
CA GLY A 94 11.94 -15.38 7.00
C GLY A 94 12.45 -14.00 6.63
N GLY A 95 11.53 -13.10 6.30
CA GLY A 95 11.83 -11.73 5.93
C GLY A 95 10.88 -11.24 4.87
N PHE A 96 10.36 -10.02 5.04
CA PHE A 96 9.41 -9.48 4.07
C PHE A 96 10.07 -9.29 2.71
N ARG A 97 11.34 -8.90 2.68
CA ARG A 97 12.05 -8.78 1.41
C ARG A 97 12.15 -10.13 0.71
N LYS A 98 12.32 -11.21 1.50
CA LYS A 98 12.35 -12.54 0.91
C LYS A 98 11.00 -12.88 0.28
N TYR A 99 9.91 -12.47 0.94
CA TYR A 99 8.60 -12.64 0.35
C TYR A 99 8.52 -11.93 -1.00
N LEU A 100 8.94 -10.66 -1.04
CA LEU A 100 8.87 -9.89 -2.28
C LEU A 100 9.68 -10.54 -3.40
N ARG A 101 10.74 -11.23 -3.07
CA ARG A 101 11.65 -11.84 -4.05
C ARG A 101 11.42 -13.32 -4.26
N SER A 102 10.31 -13.85 -3.74
CA SER A 102 10.03 -15.28 -3.86
C SER A 102 9.29 -15.62 -5.14
N PHE A 103 8.91 -14.64 -5.91
CA PHE A 103 8.16 -14.87 -7.15
C PHE A 103 9.11 -14.84 -8.35
N GLY A 104 8.72 -15.56 -9.41
CA GLY A 104 9.56 -15.67 -10.58
C GLY A 104 9.57 -14.41 -11.45
N ASP A 105 8.51 -13.60 -11.39
CA ASP A 105 8.46 -12.41 -12.20
C ASP A 105 7.59 -11.35 -11.51
N PHE A 106 7.63 -10.15 -12.09
CA PHE A 106 6.89 -9.01 -11.56
C PHE A 106 5.38 -9.25 -11.56
N ASP A 107 4.86 -9.84 -12.62
CA ASP A 107 3.41 -10.02 -12.73
C ASP A 107 2.88 -10.89 -11.59
N ALA A 108 3.58 -11.97 -11.28
CA ALA A 108 3.16 -12.85 -10.18
C ALA A 108 3.21 -12.13 -8.85
N LEU A 109 4.26 -11.35 -8.61
CA LEU A 109 4.38 -10.59 -7.37
C LEU A 109 3.29 -9.53 -7.29
N GLN A 110 3.06 -8.80 -8.36
CA GLN A 110 2.03 -7.77 -8.39
C GLN A 110 0.66 -8.35 -8.06
N GLN A 111 0.33 -9.47 -8.67
CA GLN A 111 -0.95 -10.12 -8.43
C GLN A 111 -1.09 -10.57 -6.98
N ASP A 112 -0.01 -11.09 -6.41
CA ASP A 112 -0.08 -11.54 -5.02
C ASP A 112 -0.25 -10.37 -4.07
N LEU A 113 0.45 -9.27 -4.32
CA LEU A 113 0.29 -8.07 -3.50
C LEU A 113 -1.15 -7.55 -3.54
N VAL A 114 -1.72 -7.46 -4.72
CA VAL A 114 -3.08 -6.98 -4.89
C VAL A 114 -4.08 -7.89 -4.17
N LYS A 115 -3.81 -9.18 -4.18
CA LYS A 115 -4.71 -10.14 -3.55
C LYS A 115 -4.62 -10.07 -2.03
N ARG A 116 -3.43 -9.87 -1.49
CA ARG A 116 -3.23 -9.97 -0.04
C ARG A 116 -3.45 -8.69 0.72
N PHE A 117 -3.18 -7.55 0.08
CA PHE A 117 -3.26 -6.27 0.78
C PHE A 117 -4.49 -5.49 0.35
N LYS A 118 -5.13 -4.86 1.32
CA LYS A 118 -6.38 -4.14 1.08
C LYS A 118 -6.10 -2.76 0.51
N PHE A 119 -6.95 -2.32 -0.40
CA PHE A 119 -6.85 -1.03 -1.07
C PHE A 119 -5.57 -0.88 -1.89
N LEU A 120 -4.97 -2.00 -2.28
CA LEU A 120 -3.77 -1.98 -3.11
C LEU A 120 -4.11 -2.58 -4.46
N GLY A 121 -4.27 -1.74 -5.47
CA GLY A 121 -4.50 -2.19 -6.83
C GLY A 121 -3.20 -2.30 -7.60
N PRO A 122 -3.28 -2.61 -8.91
CA PRO A 122 -2.06 -2.76 -9.71
C PRO A 122 -1.18 -1.51 -9.72
N THR A 123 -1.78 -0.33 -9.81
CA THR A 123 -1.02 0.92 -9.80
C THR A 123 -0.31 1.11 -8.47
N GLY A 124 -1.02 0.87 -7.37
CA GLY A 124 -0.43 1.00 -6.04
C GLY A 124 0.69 0.00 -5.82
N ALA A 125 0.52 -1.24 -6.30
CA ALA A 125 1.55 -2.25 -6.17
C ALA A 125 2.80 -1.87 -6.96
N TYR A 126 2.62 -1.36 -8.18
CA TYR A 126 3.75 -0.88 -8.98
C TYR A 126 4.49 0.24 -8.26
N TYR A 127 3.73 1.23 -7.77
CA TYR A 127 4.31 2.36 -7.04
C TYR A 127 5.09 1.87 -5.82
N PHE A 128 4.48 0.97 -5.03
CA PHE A 128 5.13 0.44 -3.84
C PHE A 128 6.47 -0.22 -4.18
N LEU A 129 6.45 -1.13 -5.16
CA LEU A 129 7.66 -1.87 -5.53
C LEU A 129 8.74 -0.95 -6.07
N HIS A 130 8.35 0.05 -6.87
CA HIS A 130 9.31 1.01 -7.39
C HIS A 130 9.96 1.80 -6.26
N VAL A 131 9.16 2.30 -5.32
CA VAL A 131 9.67 3.16 -4.26
C VAL A 131 10.63 2.41 -3.33
N VAL A 132 10.33 1.14 -3.03
CA VAL A 132 11.19 0.35 -2.14
C VAL A 132 12.33 -0.35 -2.90
N ARG A 133 12.54 0.01 -4.16
CA ARG A 133 13.67 -0.42 -4.98
C ARG A 133 13.65 -1.89 -5.33
N GLU A 134 12.46 -2.46 -5.45
CA GLU A 134 12.35 -3.78 -6.04
C GLU A 134 12.31 -3.64 -7.56
N GLU A 135 12.65 -4.70 -8.25
CA GLU A 135 12.71 -4.67 -9.70
C GLU A 135 11.32 -4.55 -10.30
N VAL A 136 11.14 -3.58 -11.17
CA VAL A 136 9.86 -3.38 -11.85
C VAL A 136 10.13 -3.11 -13.33
N PRO A 137 9.16 -3.40 -14.21
CA PRO A 137 9.34 -3.07 -15.62
C PRO A 137 9.35 -1.56 -15.81
N PRO A 138 9.93 -1.08 -16.92
CA PRO A 138 9.88 0.34 -17.22
C PRO A 138 8.44 0.84 -17.22
N HIS A 139 8.24 2.05 -16.73
CA HIS A 139 6.90 2.60 -16.58
C HIS A 139 6.10 2.59 -17.88
N GLU A 140 6.73 2.90 -19.00
CA GLU A 140 6.05 2.90 -20.29
C GLU A 140 5.56 1.51 -20.65
N GLU A 141 6.40 0.50 -20.41
CA GLU A 141 6.01 -0.88 -20.69
C GLU A 141 4.88 -1.31 -19.79
N TRP A 142 4.94 -0.95 -18.53
CA TRP A 142 3.89 -1.30 -17.58
C TRP A 142 2.58 -0.63 -17.96
N MET A 143 2.63 0.64 -18.32
CA MET A 143 1.44 1.37 -18.74
C MET A 143 0.81 0.74 -19.97
N HIS A 144 1.63 0.28 -20.88
CA HIS A 144 1.13 -0.37 -22.08
C HIS A 144 0.34 -1.63 -21.75
N ARG A 145 0.82 -2.40 -20.77
CA ARG A 145 0.15 -3.64 -20.38
C ARG A 145 -1.06 -3.42 -19.50
N TYR A 146 -1.01 -2.44 -18.61
CA TYR A 146 -2.03 -2.28 -17.58
C TYR A 146 -2.81 -0.98 -17.66
N GLY A 147 -2.27 0.02 -18.33
CA GLY A 147 -2.89 1.34 -18.33
C GLY A 147 -4.32 1.33 -18.83
N SER A 148 -4.57 0.63 -19.92
CA SER A 148 -5.90 0.59 -20.50
C SER A 148 -6.86 -0.23 -19.65
N THR A 149 -6.35 -1.24 -18.97
CA THR A 149 -7.23 -2.07 -18.16
C THR A 149 -7.56 -1.41 -16.83
N THR A 150 -6.74 -0.45 -16.42
CA THR A 150 -7.01 0.26 -15.19
C THR A 150 -7.79 1.52 -15.45
N GLN A 151 -8.13 1.79 -16.71
CA GLN A 151 -8.97 2.90 -16.97
C GLN A 151 -10.20 2.70 -16.19
N PRO A 152 -10.64 3.72 -15.67
CA PRO A 152 -11.74 3.61 -14.83
C PRO A 152 -12.80 3.07 -15.60
N ARG A 153 -13.03 2.06 -15.35
CA ARG A 153 -14.05 1.63 -15.69
C ARG A 153 -14.87 2.27 -14.92
N PRO A 154 -15.48 2.74 -15.27
CA PRO A 154 -16.22 3.48 -14.57
C PRO A 154 -16.75 2.79 -13.49
N ARG A 155 -16.50 2.66 -12.87
CA ARG A 155 -16.51 2.13 -11.90
C ARG A 155 -17.37 1.85 -11.35
N GLY A 156 -17.65 1.41 -11.75
CA GLY A 156 -17.92 0.91 -11.37
C GLY A 156 -18.22 0.21 -11.16
N ARG A 157 -18.16 -0.18 -11.62
CA ARG A 157 -18.03 -1.07 -11.59
C ARG A 157 -18.00 -1.80 -11.02
N LYS A 158 -18.26 -2.03 -11.15
CA LYS A 158 -17.97 -2.78 -10.76
C LYS A 158 -17.87 -3.45 -10.69
N ALA A 159 -17.77 -3.53 -11.24
CA ALA A 159 -17.37 -4.19 -11.20
C ALA A 159 -17.48 -4.81 -11.16
N PRO A 160 -17.59 -5.19 -11.42
CA PRO A 160 -17.33 -5.92 -11.26
C PRO A 160 -17.27 -6.55 -10.98
N ALA A 161 -17.18 -6.64 -11.27
CA ALA A 161 -16.82 -7.15 -10.95
C ALA A 161 -16.72 -7.66 -10.88
N LYS A 162 -16.72 -7.71 -11.20
CA LYS A 162 -16.48 -8.12 -11.14
C LYS A 162 -16.29 -8.50 -11.06
N ALA A 163 -16.44 -8.41 -11.50
CA ALA A 163 -16.15 -8.75 -11.37
C ALA A 163 -16.17 -9.07 -11.12
#